data_143c858494039979fbe3ddf8826599ff
#
_entry.id   143c858494039979fbe3ddf8826599ff
#
_cell.length_a   1.000
_cell.length_b   1.000
_cell.length_c   1.000
_cell.angle_alpha   90.00
_cell.angle_beta   90.00
_cell.angle_gamma   90.00
#
_symmetry.space_group_name_H-M   'P 1'
#
loop_
_entity.id
_entity.type
_entity.pdbx_description
1 polymer ?
#
loop_
_entity_poly.entity_id
_entity_poly.type
_entity_poly.pdbx_seq_one_letter_code
_entity_poly.pdbx_strand_id
1 'polypeptide(L)'
;MSLTRLTPFERDIAAQPEALRAFAHTDGIPALAALRSSRHDRIVLTGMGSSHDAALPTWRRLAGRGRAAWWVDTGQLLDTPELVTDQTLLIATSQSGASGEVVSLLQSQRRPATLVAITNNETSPLAIAADLVIALHSGDEATVSTKSYLNSLAAHDLLAATLTGTAPDDVLAAAKVVEEFGGARELVPLAQDLVAADNPRLAFIGFGDHAATARYAGLITKEGAKIAAEGYIGGQFRHGPLELAGPGLTAVLYGSDDRAANAPLHRLGADLVQAGSAVIAVAALDLPGAALQLRPPPGVIAQLAHGAVAAQYLTVALARARGITPGAFTYGSKITTAL
;
A
#
# COMPACT_ATOMS: atom_id res chain seq x y z
N MET A 1 -0.59 -34.35 10.51
CA MET A 1 -0.34 -33.06 9.83
C MET A 1 0.75 -32.32 10.60
N SER A 2 1.92 -32.17 10.02
CA SER A 2 3.00 -31.39 10.63
C SER A 2 2.48 -29.96 10.83
N LEU A 3 2.58 -29.44 12.06
CA LEU A 3 2.36 -28.02 12.37
C LEU A 3 3.43 -27.22 11.59
N THR A 4 3.10 -26.80 10.37
CA THR A 4 4.01 -26.01 9.55
C THR A 4 4.28 -24.72 10.30
N ARG A 5 5.51 -24.52 10.76
CA ARG A 5 5.93 -23.31 11.47
C ARG A 5 5.72 -22.10 10.54
N LEU A 6 5.04 -21.06 11.01
CA LEU A 6 4.83 -19.84 10.26
C LEU A 6 6.18 -19.26 9.79
N THR A 7 6.23 -18.84 8.53
CA THR A 7 7.40 -18.09 8.01
C THR A 7 7.52 -16.72 8.68
N PRO A 8 8.65 -16.03 8.58
CA PRO A 8 8.77 -14.64 9.06
C PRO A 8 7.67 -13.72 8.49
N PHE A 9 7.40 -13.80 7.18
CA PHE A 9 6.34 -13.05 6.51
C PHE A 9 4.96 -13.32 7.11
N GLU A 10 4.62 -14.58 7.35
CA GLU A 10 3.33 -14.95 7.95
C GLU A 10 3.20 -14.50 9.41
N ARG A 11 4.29 -14.50 10.17
CA ARG A 11 4.29 -13.93 11.53
C ARG A 11 4.06 -12.41 11.49
N ASP A 12 4.67 -11.72 10.54
CA ASP A 12 4.46 -10.28 10.37
C ASP A 12 3.03 -9.95 9.95
N ILE A 13 2.41 -10.77 9.08
CA ILE A 13 0.97 -10.66 8.76
C ILE A 13 0.11 -10.82 10.02
N ALA A 14 0.37 -11.84 10.83
CA ALA A 14 -0.39 -12.11 12.04
C ALA A 14 -0.23 -11.02 13.12
N ALA A 15 0.88 -10.29 13.11
CA ALA A 15 1.18 -9.22 14.08
C ALA A 15 0.63 -7.83 13.67
N GLN A 16 0.03 -7.69 12.49
CA GLN A 16 -0.49 -6.40 12.01
C GLN A 16 -1.57 -5.78 12.91
N PRO A 17 -2.54 -6.55 13.49
CA PRO A 17 -3.54 -5.96 14.37
C PRO A 17 -2.93 -5.27 15.58
N GLU A 18 -1.90 -5.87 16.19
CA GLU A 18 -1.20 -5.31 17.33
C GLU A 18 -0.42 -4.02 16.94
N ALA A 19 0.25 -4.04 15.79
CA ALA A 19 0.97 -2.88 15.27
C ALA A 19 0.02 -1.69 15.00
N LEU A 20 -1.15 -1.94 14.42
CA LEU A 20 -2.17 -0.90 14.21
C LEU A 20 -2.70 -0.35 15.54
N ARG A 21 -2.92 -1.21 16.54
CA ARG A 21 -3.33 -0.77 17.89
C ARG A 21 -2.23 0.08 18.54
N ALA A 22 -0.97 -0.31 18.42
CA ALA A 22 0.15 0.46 18.92
C ALA A 22 0.19 1.87 18.32
N PHE A 23 -0.03 1.98 17.00
CA PHE A 23 -0.13 3.28 16.32
C PHE A 23 -1.33 4.09 16.82
N ALA A 24 -2.50 3.46 16.97
CA ALA A 24 -3.74 4.13 17.41
C ALA A 24 -3.64 4.70 18.84
N HIS A 25 -2.80 4.13 19.71
CA HIS A 25 -2.57 4.59 21.07
C HIS A 25 -1.48 5.67 21.15
N THR A 26 -0.90 6.08 20.04
CA THR A 26 0.03 7.21 20.02
C THR A 26 -0.75 8.49 20.37
N ASP A 27 -0.39 9.15 21.43
CA ASP A 27 -0.95 10.45 21.78
C ASP A 27 -0.77 11.41 20.61
N GLY A 28 -1.80 12.20 20.32
CA GLY A 28 -1.81 13.11 19.19
C GLY A 28 -0.50 13.91 19.14
N ILE A 29 0.13 13.96 17.97
CA ILE A 29 1.40 14.64 17.77
C ILE A 29 1.13 16.15 17.80
N PRO A 30 1.43 16.87 18.90
CA PRO A 30 1.06 18.30 19.03
C PRO A 30 1.66 19.15 17.90
N ALA A 31 2.85 18.76 17.41
CA ALA A 31 3.52 19.43 16.31
C ALA A 31 2.75 19.35 14.97
N LEU A 32 1.89 18.34 14.77
CA LEU A 32 1.02 18.28 13.59
C LEU A 32 0.03 19.45 13.55
N ALA A 33 -0.43 19.96 14.69
CA ALA A 33 -1.32 21.10 14.74
C ALA A 33 -0.69 22.35 14.11
N ALA A 34 0.63 22.52 14.23
CA ALA A 34 1.36 23.62 13.62
C ALA A 34 1.37 23.57 12.09
N LEU A 35 1.34 22.35 11.49
CA LEU A 35 1.28 22.19 10.04
C LEU A 35 -0.03 22.71 9.44
N ARG A 36 -1.12 22.70 10.20
CA ARG A 36 -2.43 23.16 9.76
C ARG A 36 -2.45 24.67 9.47
N SER A 37 -1.71 25.44 10.25
CA SER A 37 -1.62 26.90 10.11
C SER A 37 -0.45 27.36 9.25
N SER A 38 0.50 26.48 8.95
CA SER A 38 1.64 26.82 8.11
C SER A 38 1.24 26.99 6.65
N ARG A 39 1.87 27.96 6.00
CA ARG A 39 1.62 28.25 4.57
C ARG A 39 2.76 27.69 3.75
N HIS A 40 2.47 26.63 3.00
CA HIS A 40 3.35 26.07 2.00
C HIS A 40 2.73 26.27 0.62
N ASP A 41 3.53 26.63 -0.37
CA ASP A 41 3.07 26.82 -1.76
C ASP A 41 2.79 25.46 -2.43
N ARG A 42 3.48 24.42 -1.94
CA ARG A 42 3.38 23.06 -2.46
C ARG A 42 3.60 22.01 -1.38
N ILE A 43 3.07 20.83 -1.65
CA ILE A 43 3.25 19.62 -0.83
C ILE A 43 3.84 18.53 -1.71
N VAL A 44 4.97 17.97 -1.32
CA VAL A 44 5.60 16.86 -2.04
C VAL A 44 5.59 15.64 -1.13
N LEU A 45 4.94 14.55 -1.59
CA LEU A 45 4.91 13.26 -0.90
C LEU A 45 5.88 12.33 -1.64
N THR A 46 6.83 11.77 -0.91
CA THR A 46 7.87 10.91 -1.49
C THR A 46 8.15 9.67 -0.63
N GLY A 47 8.69 8.65 -1.25
CA GLY A 47 9.05 7.37 -0.66
C GLY A 47 9.41 6.40 -1.76
N MET A 48 9.79 5.17 -1.38
CA MET A 48 10.07 4.08 -2.32
C MET A 48 9.17 2.88 -2.04
N GLY A 49 8.84 2.12 -3.09
CA GLY A 49 8.05 0.89 -2.98
C GLY A 49 6.74 1.07 -2.22
N SER A 50 6.47 0.22 -1.24
CA SER A 50 5.24 0.27 -0.43
C SER A 50 5.05 1.58 0.33
N SER A 51 6.13 2.26 0.72
CA SER A 51 6.08 3.58 1.37
C SER A 51 5.57 4.65 0.42
N HIS A 52 5.98 4.61 -0.85
CA HIS A 52 5.46 5.49 -1.90
C HIS A 52 3.97 5.20 -2.16
N ASP A 53 3.60 3.92 -2.29
CA ASP A 53 2.21 3.54 -2.55
C ASP A 53 1.27 3.95 -1.40
N ALA A 54 1.71 3.87 -0.13
CA ALA A 54 0.92 4.29 1.03
C ALA A 54 0.59 5.79 1.05
N ALA A 55 1.38 6.63 0.37
CA ALA A 55 1.15 8.07 0.29
C ALA A 55 0.05 8.47 -0.72
N LEU A 56 -0.35 7.57 -1.63
CA LEU A 56 -1.30 7.86 -2.71
C LEU A 56 -2.68 8.36 -2.20
N PRO A 57 -3.32 7.76 -1.19
CA PRO A 57 -4.60 8.27 -0.66
C PRO A 57 -4.49 9.70 -0.13
N THR A 58 -3.39 10.03 0.54
CA THR A 58 -3.12 11.39 1.03
C THR A 58 -2.98 12.38 -0.11
N TRP A 59 -2.19 12.04 -1.14
CA TRP A 59 -2.10 12.88 -2.35
C TRP A 59 -3.47 13.13 -2.95
N ARG A 60 -4.28 12.08 -3.12
CA ARG A 60 -5.65 12.21 -3.68
C ARG A 60 -6.54 13.13 -2.84
N ARG A 61 -6.50 12.98 -1.52
CA ARG A 61 -7.27 13.81 -0.58
C ARG A 61 -6.86 15.28 -0.63
N LEU A 62 -5.56 15.56 -0.72
CA LEU A 62 -5.03 16.91 -0.86
C LEU A 62 -5.37 17.52 -2.22
N ALA A 63 -5.09 16.81 -3.31
CA ALA A 63 -5.38 17.25 -4.68
C ALA A 63 -6.88 17.47 -4.91
N GLY A 64 -7.72 16.57 -4.39
CA GLY A 64 -9.19 16.72 -4.44
C GLY A 64 -9.73 17.93 -3.68
N ARG A 65 -8.91 18.58 -2.84
CA ARG A 65 -9.21 19.87 -2.17
C ARG A 65 -8.48 21.07 -2.79
N GLY A 66 -7.94 20.88 -3.99
CA GLY A 66 -7.26 21.95 -4.73
C GLY A 66 -5.88 22.33 -4.16
N ARG A 67 -5.28 21.49 -3.28
CA ARG A 67 -3.92 21.74 -2.80
C ARG A 67 -2.93 21.35 -3.89
N ALA A 68 -1.92 22.19 -4.11
CA ALA A 68 -0.79 21.87 -4.98
C ALA A 68 0.05 20.76 -4.33
N ALA A 69 -0.24 19.51 -4.70
CA ALA A 69 0.39 18.34 -4.13
C ALA A 69 0.94 17.43 -5.24
N TRP A 70 2.14 16.91 -5.03
CA TRP A 70 2.83 15.96 -5.90
C TRP A 70 3.08 14.65 -5.15
N TRP A 71 2.87 13.55 -5.84
CA TRP A 71 3.16 12.21 -5.39
C TRP A 71 4.23 11.64 -6.31
N VAL A 72 5.48 11.64 -5.84
CA VAL A 72 6.67 11.35 -6.64
C VAL A 72 7.55 10.38 -5.86
N ASP A 73 8.01 9.29 -6.47
CA ASP A 73 8.98 8.43 -5.82
C ASP A 73 10.32 9.15 -5.59
N THR A 74 11.09 8.68 -4.61
CA THR A 74 12.30 9.41 -4.19
C THR A 74 13.36 9.43 -5.28
N GLY A 75 13.45 8.40 -6.13
CA GLY A 75 14.37 8.38 -7.27
C GLY A 75 14.05 9.49 -8.27
N GLN A 76 12.78 9.61 -8.68
CA GLN A 76 12.31 10.70 -9.55
C GLN A 76 12.51 12.07 -8.92
N LEU A 77 12.33 12.19 -7.60
CA LEU A 77 12.55 13.45 -6.89
C LEU A 77 14.03 13.85 -6.89
N LEU A 78 14.94 12.90 -6.83
CA LEU A 78 16.39 13.15 -6.99
C LEU A 78 16.75 13.65 -8.39
N ASP A 79 16.04 13.18 -9.41
CA ASP A 79 16.22 13.62 -10.81
C ASP A 79 15.54 14.98 -11.08
N THR A 80 14.58 15.38 -10.24
CA THR A 80 13.83 16.64 -10.37
C THR A 80 13.84 17.48 -9.08
N PRO A 81 15.03 17.84 -8.57
CA PRO A 81 15.18 18.49 -7.27
C PRO A 81 14.50 19.87 -7.18
N GLU A 82 14.16 20.49 -8.31
CA GLU A 82 13.46 21.77 -8.40
C GLU A 82 12.02 21.72 -7.83
N LEU A 83 11.46 20.52 -7.64
CA LEU A 83 10.20 20.36 -6.93
C LEU A 83 10.30 20.73 -5.45
N VAL A 84 11.50 20.68 -4.87
CA VAL A 84 11.76 21.10 -3.49
C VAL A 84 12.27 22.53 -3.47
N THR A 85 11.53 23.41 -2.79
CA THR A 85 11.88 24.81 -2.56
C THR A 85 11.81 25.14 -1.07
N ASP A 86 12.25 26.32 -0.69
CA ASP A 86 12.11 26.87 0.66
C ASP A 86 10.66 27.20 1.09
N GLN A 87 9.67 26.90 0.23
CA GLN A 87 8.23 26.98 0.52
C GLN A 87 7.55 25.61 0.48
N THR A 88 8.31 24.52 0.30
CA THR A 88 7.79 23.16 0.18
C THR A 88 7.53 22.53 1.56
N LEU A 89 6.36 21.89 1.73
CA LEU A 89 6.16 20.84 2.73
C LEU A 89 6.57 19.51 2.08
N LEU A 90 7.71 18.94 2.50
CA LEU A 90 8.19 17.65 2.05
C LEU A 90 7.81 16.57 3.06
N ILE A 91 7.07 15.57 2.61
CA ILE A 91 6.64 14.40 3.39
C ILE A 91 7.39 13.19 2.86
N ALA A 92 8.39 12.74 3.59
CA ALA A 92 9.22 11.59 3.22
C ALA A 92 8.83 10.38 4.05
N THR A 93 8.44 9.29 3.38
CA THR A 93 8.03 8.04 4.01
C THR A 93 9.07 6.95 3.73
N SER A 94 9.64 6.41 4.79
CA SER A 94 10.61 5.30 4.70
C SER A 94 10.58 4.49 5.99
N GLN A 95 10.25 3.21 5.90
CA GLN A 95 10.19 2.33 7.07
C GLN A 95 11.49 2.33 7.86
N SER A 96 12.63 2.21 7.19
CA SER A 96 13.96 2.23 7.82
C SER A 96 14.49 3.65 8.07
N GLY A 97 14.02 4.64 7.31
CA GLY A 97 14.57 5.99 7.28
C GLY A 97 16.01 6.10 6.80
N ALA A 98 16.53 5.04 6.13
CA ALA A 98 17.93 4.90 5.77
C ALA A 98 18.16 4.19 4.41
N SER A 99 17.16 4.17 3.50
CA SER A 99 17.39 3.69 2.13
C SER A 99 18.34 4.62 1.38
N GLY A 100 19.01 4.09 0.35
CA GLY A 100 20.00 4.84 -0.44
C GLY A 100 19.43 6.15 -0.98
N GLU A 101 18.22 6.10 -1.57
CA GLU A 101 17.55 7.28 -2.13
C GLU A 101 17.19 8.30 -1.04
N VAL A 102 16.74 7.84 0.13
CA VAL A 102 16.42 8.74 1.25
C VAL A 102 17.68 9.44 1.75
N VAL A 103 18.78 8.71 1.93
CA VAL A 103 20.07 9.29 2.34
C VAL A 103 20.54 10.31 1.32
N SER A 104 20.45 10.01 0.02
CA SER A 104 20.81 10.93 -1.06
C SER A 104 19.93 12.18 -1.07
N LEU A 105 18.62 12.03 -0.83
CA LEU A 105 17.69 13.16 -0.71
C LEU A 105 18.10 14.10 0.44
N LEU A 106 18.49 13.56 1.59
CA LEU A 106 18.96 14.35 2.73
C LEU A 106 20.29 15.07 2.48
N GLN A 107 21.12 14.54 1.59
CA GLN A 107 22.39 15.15 1.17
C GLN A 107 22.18 16.22 0.09
N SER A 108 21.00 16.33 -0.50
CA SER A 108 20.69 17.36 -1.48
C SER A 108 20.88 18.76 -0.90
N GLN A 109 21.34 19.71 -1.74
CA GLN A 109 21.46 21.11 -1.35
C GLN A 109 20.11 21.82 -1.23
N ARG A 110 19.03 21.24 -1.77
CA ARG A 110 17.67 21.78 -1.67
C ARG A 110 17.10 21.46 -0.29
N ARG A 111 16.58 22.50 0.35
CA ARG A 111 15.94 22.39 1.68
C ARG A 111 14.46 22.76 1.55
N PRO A 112 13.53 21.91 2.04
CA PRO A 112 12.12 22.29 2.16
C PRO A 112 11.94 23.29 3.29
N ALA A 113 10.78 24.00 3.29
CA ALA A 113 10.36 24.81 4.43
C ALA A 113 10.09 23.95 5.67
N THR A 114 9.58 22.75 5.43
CA THR A 114 9.30 21.75 6.49
C THR A 114 9.51 20.34 5.91
N LEU A 115 10.27 19.53 6.63
CA LEU A 115 10.43 18.11 6.37
C LEU A 115 9.66 17.29 7.43
N VAL A 116 8.68 16.52 6.98
CA VAL A 116 7.99 15.52 7.81
C VAL A 116 8.53 14.15 7.47
N ALA A 117 9.01 13.43 8.46
CA ALA A 117 9.38 12.02 8.35
C ALA A 117 8.24 11.12 8.82
N ILE A 118 7.90 10.12 8.01
CA ILE A 118 7.06 8.98 8.42
C ILE A 118 7.97 7.76 8.42
N THR A 119 8.34 7.26 9.60
CA THR A 119 9.35 6.20 9.72
C THR A 119 9.12 5.32 10.95
N ASN A 120 9.62 4.09 10.91
CA ASN A 120 9.59 3.16 12.04
C ASN A 120 10.85 3.26 12.92
N ASN A 121 11.87 3.97 12.45
CA ASN A 121 13.14 4.15 13.17
C ASN A 121 13.37 5.64 13.48
N GLU A 122 13.07 6.03 14.70
CA GLU A 122 13.18 7.41 15.21
C GLU A 122 14.64 7.89 15.37
N THR A 123 15.61 6.97 15.26
CA THR A 123 17.05 7.28 15.28
C THR A 123 17.69 7.25 13.89
N SER A 124 16.87 7.06 12.85
CA SER A 124 17.35 7.01 11.46
C SER A 124 17.83 8.37 10.95
N PRO A 125 18.65 8.38 9.88
CA PRO A 125 19.04 9.63 9.21
C PRO A 125 17.84 10.52 8.84
N LEU A 126 16.75 9.92 8.36
CA LEU A 126 15.53 10.64 8.00
C LEU A 126 14.88 11.31 9.23
N ALA A 127 14.73 10.56 10.32
CA ALA A 127 14.12 11.09 11.55
C ALA A 127 14.95 12.22 12.17
N ILE A 128 16.29 12.07 12.18
CA ILE A 128 17.21 13.09 12.72
C ILE A 128 17.17 14.38 11.89
N ALA A 129 16.98 14.29 10.58
CA ALA A 129 16.95 15.45 9.67
C ALA A 129 15.58 16.15 9.63
N ALA A 130 14.52 15.51 10.09
CA ALA A 130 13.14 16.00 9.97
C ALA A 130 12.80 17.06 11.04
N ASP A 131 11.95 18.02 10.66
CA ASP A 131 11.35 18.98 11.60
C ASP A 131 10.23 18.32 12.42
N LEU A 132 9.60 17.27 11.88
CA LEU A 132 8.55 16.51 12.51
C LEU A 132 8.63 15.03 12.14
N VAL A 133 8.50 14.16 13.14
CA VAL A 133 8.49 12.70 12.95
C VAL A 133 7.12 12.14 13.31
N ILE A 134 6.57 11.32 12.42
CA ILE A 134 5.43 10.45 12.69
C ILE A 134 5.98 9.03 12.77
N ALA A 135 6.12 8.52 13.99
CA ALA A 135 6.61 7.17 14.22
C ALA A 135 5.55 6.13 13.84
N LEU A 136 5.95 5.10 13.10
CA LEU A 136 5.03 4.06 12.65
C LEU A 136 4.62 3.08 13.75
N HIS A 137 5.46 2.86 14.76
CA HIS A 137 5.23 1.89 15.84
C HIS A 137 4.88 0.47 15.34
N SER A 138 5.39 0.11 14.16
CA SER A 138 5.09 -1.19 13.55
C SER A 138 5.94 -2.34 14.09
N GLY A 139 6.90 -2.07 14.98
CA GLY A 139 7.84 -3.06 15.48
C GLY A 139 8.77 -3.59 14.39
N ASP A 140 9.52 -4.64 14.71
CA ASP A 140 10.43 -5.29 13.77
C ASP A 140 9.64 -6.02 12.68
N GLU A 141 10.09 -5.89 11.44
CA GLU A 141 9.51 -6.52 10.27
C GLU A 141 10.61 -7.22 9.47
N ALA A 142 10.46 -8.53 9.30
CA ALA A 142 11.59 -9.37 8.88
C ALA A 142 11.87 -9.34 7.37
N THR A 143 10.81 -9.31 6.55
CA THR A 143 10.93 -9.47 5.10
C THR A 143 10.06 -8.47 4.34
N VAL A 144 9.08 -8.97 3.59
CA VAL A 144 8.15 -8.17 2.79
C VAL A 144 7.36 -7.21 3.67
N SER A 145 7.07 -6.04 3.18
CA SER A 145 6.33 -5.01 3.91
C SER A 145 4.91 -5.46 4.24
N THR A 146 4.51 -5.35 5.50
CA THR A 146 3.20 -5.72 6.05
C THR A 146 2.71 -4.69 7.06
N LYS A 147 3.17 -4.81 8.31
CA LYS A 147 2.87 -3.88 9.42
C LYS A 147 3.26 -2.44 9.06
N SER A 148 4.46 -2.28 8.51
CA SER A 148 4.95 -0.97 8.11
C SER A 148 4.08 -0.31 7.03
N TYR A 149 3.53 -1.09 6.09
CA TYR A 149 2.61 -0.57 5.08
C TYR A 149 1.29 -0.10 5.69
N LEU A 150 0.65 -0.93 6.53
CA LEU A 150 -0.63 -0.56 7.15
C LEU A 150 -0.48 0.64 8.09
N ASN A 151 0.59 0.67 8.89
CA ASN A 151 0.86 1.79 9.79
C ASN A 151 1.25 3.06 9.00
N SER A 152 1.88 2.92 7.81
CA SER A 152 2.10 4.06 6.91
C SER A 152 0.79 4.62 6.36
N LEU A 153 -0.17 3.78 5.99
CA LEU A 153 -1.52 4.24 5.59
C LEU A 153 -2.19 5.03 6.72
N ALA A 154 -2.14 4.52 7.95
CA ALA A 154 -2.71 5.20 9.13
C ALA A 154 -1.99 6.53 9.42
N ALA A 155 -0.66 6.58 9.34
CA ALA A 155 0.13 7.79 9.51
C ALA A 155 -0.18 8.84 8.43
N HIS A 156 -0.33 8.40 7.19
CA HIS A 156 -0.72 9.25 6.08
C HIS A 156 -2.14 9.78 6.21
N ASP A 157 -3.09 8.98 6.71
CA ASP A 157 -4.45 9.44 6.96
C ASP A 157 -4.49 10.49 8.08
N LEU A 158 -3.79 10.27 9.19
CA LEU A 158 -3.65 11.23 10.28
C LEU A 158 -3.09 12.57 9.77
N LEU A 159 -2.04 12.53 8.94
CA LEU A 159 -1.44 13.70 8.34
C LEU A 159 -2.41 14.41 7.38
N ALA A 160 -3.07 13.67 6.50
CA ALA A 160 -4.06 14.21 5.57
C ALA A 160 -5.24 14.85 6.32
N ALA A 161 -5.73 14.21 7.35
CA ALA A 161 -6.79 14.74 8.22
C ALA A 161 -6.38 16.06 8.86
N THR A 162 -5.16 16.14 9.38
CA THR A 162 -4.59 17.37 9.95
C THR A 162 -4.52 18.48 8.91
N LEU A 163 -3.92 18.22 7.74
CA LEU A 163 -3.72 19.23 6.69
C LEU A 163 -5.05 19.70 6.06
N THR A 164 -6.09 18.89 6.12
CA THR A 164 -7.41 19.21 5.55
C THR A 164 -8.43 19.66 6.60
N GLY A 165 -8.11 19.58 7.87
CA GLY A 165 -9.02 19.95 8.96
C GLY A 165 -10.20 19.01 9.14
N THR A 166 -10.03 17.73 8.83
CA THR A 166 -11.04 16.67 9.00
C THR A 166 -10.63 15.71 10.11
N ALA A 167 -11.52 14.80 10.53
CA ALA A 167 -11.14 13.71 11.41
C ALA A 167 -10.34 12.64 10.64
N PRO A 168 -9.35 11.98 11.27
CA PRO A 168 -8.75 10.77 10.73
C PRO A 168 -9.72 9.60 10.81
N ASP A 169 -9.47 8.56 10.02
CA ASP A 169 -10.21 7.31 10.04
C ASP A 169 -9.93 6.51 11.33
N ASP A 170 -10.82 5.56 11.62
CA ASP A 170 -10.69 4.67 12.77
C ASP A 170 -9.66 3.55 12.51
N VAL A 171 -8.46 3.72 13.03
CA VAL A 171 -7.37 2.73 12.93
C VAL A 171 -7.68 1.46 13.72
N LEU A 172 -8.46 1.54 14.82
CA LEU A 172 -8.85 0.36 15.59
C LEU A 172 -9.85 -0.50 14.82
N ALA A 173 -10.72 0.11 14.02
CA ALA A 173 -11.56 -0.63 13.07
C ALA A 173 -10.72 -1.37 12.03
N ALA A 174 -9.67 -0.76 11.51
CA ALA A 174 -8.74 -1.43 10.59
C ALA A 174 -8.01 -2.62 11.27
N ALA A 175 -7.56 -2.46 12.51
CA ALA A 175 -6.95 -3.55 13.28
C ALA A 175 -7.90 -4.74 13.44
N LYS A 176 -9.16 -4.48 13.78
CA LYS A 176 -10.18 -5.52 13.90
C LYS A 176 -10.43 -6.25 12.56
N VAL A 177 -10.50 -5.51 11.46
CA VAL A 177 -10.69 -6.07 10.11
C VAL A 177 -9.58 -7.04 9.73
N VAL A 178 -8.34 -6.70 10.02
CA VAL A 178 -7.19 -7.57 9.75
C VAL A 178 -7.21 -8.82 10.64
N GLU A 179 -7.56 -8.66 11.92
CA GLU A 179 -7.65 -9.76 12.89
C GLU A 179 -8.75 -10.77 12.52
N GLU A 180 -9.90 -10.28 12.03
CA GLU A 180 -11.06 -11.07 11.68
C GLU A 180 -11.08 -11.54 10.21
N PHE A 181 -10.00 -11.31 9.44
CA PHE A 181 -9.97 -11.66 8.02
C PHE A 181 -10.16 -13.15 7.77
N GLY A 182 -11.31 -13.53 7.22
CA GLY A 182 -11.72 -14.92 6.98
C GLY A 182 -11.36 -15.48 5.60
N GLY A 183 -10.98 -14.64 4.63
CA GLY A 183 -10.84 -15.02 3.22
C GLY A 183 -9.57 -15.83 2.87
N ALA A 184 -8.66 -16.06 3.81
CA ALA A 184 -7.37 -16.70 3.53
C ALA A 184 -7.48 -18.10 2.91
N ARG A 185 -8.47 -18.91 3.34
CA ARG A 185 -8.66 -20.27 2.82
C ARG A 185 -9.23 -20.31 1.41
N GLU A 186 -10.08 -19.34 1.08
CA GLU A 186 -10.75 -19.23 -0.22
C GLU A 186 -9.78 -18.81 -1.32
N LEU A 187 -8.68 -18.16 -0.97
CA LEU A 187 -7.62 -17.75 -1.89
C LEU A 187 -6.71 -18.92 -2.33
N VAL A 188 -6.66 -20.03 -1.56
CA VAL A 188 -5.75 -21.15 -1.83
C VAL A 188 -6.05 -21.84 -3.17
N PRO A 189 -7.29 -22.26 -3.48
CA PRO A 189 -7.58 -22.90 -4.78
C PRO A 189 -7.28 -21.96 -5.95
N LEU A 190 -7.61 -20.67 -5.84
CA LEU A 190 -7.36 -19.68 -6.89
C LEU A 190 -5.85 -19.48 -7.16
N ALA A 191 -5.04 -19.53 -6.12
CA ALA A 191 -3.58 -19.48 -6.25
C ALA A 191 -3.03 -20.75 -6.92
N GLN A 192 -3.59 -21.93 -6.62
CA GLN A 192 -3.22 -23.19 -7.24
C GLN A 192 -3.59 -23.20 -8.73
N ASP A 193 -4.81 -22.78 -9.06
CA ASP A 193 -5.29 -22.70 -10.43
C ASP A 193 -4.45 -21.72 -11.28
N LEU A 194 -4.09 -20.57 -10.72
CA LEU A 194 -3.22 -19.60 -11.38
C LEU A 194 -1.83 -20.20 -11.68
N VAL A 195 -1.23 -20.86 -10.69
CA VAL A 195 0.11 -21.45 -10.85
C VAL A 195 0.09 -22.63 -11.82
N ALA A 196 -1.01 -23.36 -11.92
CA ALA A 196 -1.19 -24.48 -12.84
C ALA A 196 -1.57 -24.06 -14.27
N ALA A 197 -1.91 -22.80 -14.52
CA ALA A 197 -2.30 -22.33 -15.84
C ALA A 197 -1.12 -22.35 -16.83
N ASP A 198 -1.39 -22.61 -18.13
CA ASP A 198 -0.37 -22.65 -19.17
C ASP A 198 0.35 -21.31 -19.36
N ASN A 199 -0.34 -20.20 -19.14
CA ASN A 199 0.21 -18.85 -19.27
C ASN A 199 -0.29 -17.98 -18.10
N PRO A 200 0.27 -18.14 -16.89
CA PRO A 200 -0.21 -17.46 -15.70
C PRO A 200 0.08 -15.97 -15.75
N ARG A 201 -0.96 -15.16 -15.58
CA ARG A 201 -0.90 -13.70 -15.52
C ARG A 201 -1.67 -13.23 -14.29
N LEU A 202 -1.12 -12.28 -13.54
CA LEU A 202 -1.73 -11.73 -12.36
C LEU A 202 -1.71 -10.20 -12.42
N ALA A 203 -2.89 -9.59 -12.31
CA ALA A 203 -3.06 -8.16 -12.29
C ALA A 203 -3.86 -7.73 -11.06
N PHE A 204 -3.40 -6.68 -10.40
CA PHE A 204 -4.10 -6.01 -9.32
C PHE A 204 -4.57 -4.64 -9.82
N ILE A 205 -5.87 -4.35 -9.72
CA ILE A 205 -6.45 -3.13 -10.27
C ILE A 205 -7.24 -2.43 -9.18
N GLY A 206 -6.84 -1.21 -8.83
CA GLY A 206 -7.47 -0.41 -7.77
C GLY A 206 -8.02 0.90 -8.29
N PHE A 207 -9.27 1.23 -7.93
CA PHE A 207 -9.89 2.50 -8.23
C PHE A 207 -9.83 3.43 -7.02
N GLY A 208 -9.65 4.73 -7.28
CA GLY A 208 -9.59 5.71 -6.19
C GLY A 208 -8.39 5.46 -5.26
N ASP A 209 -8.64 5.47 -3.97
CA ASP A 209 -7.62 5.24 -2.94
C ASP A 209 -7.10 3.79 -2.93
N HIS A 210 -7.92 2.86 -3.42
CA HIS A 210 -7.57 1.44 -3.54
C HIS A 210 -6.46 1.16 -4.57
N ALA A 211 -6.10 2.14 -5.41
CA ALA A 211 -4.93 2.05 -6.26
C ALA A 211 -3.63 1.89 -5.44
N ALA A 212 -3.58 2.44 -4.22
CA ALA A 212 -2.47 2.20 -3.29
C ALA A 212 -2.31 0.70 -2.98
N THR A 213 -3.42 0.05 -2.61
CA THR A 213 -3.44 -1.38 -2.31
C THR A 213 -3.11 -2.24 -3.53
N ALA A 214 -3.62 -1.88 -4.73
CA ALA A 214 -3.31 -2.61 -5.96
C ALA A 214 -1.81 -2.57 -6.29
N ARG A 215 -1.18 -1.41 -6.19
CA ARG A 215 0.27 -1.23 -6.42
C ARG A 215 1.09 -2.01 -5.39
N TYR A 216 0.76 -1.86 -4.12
CA TYR A 216 1.34 -2.63 -3.04
C TYR A 216 1.21 -4.14 -3.26
N ALA A 217 0.03 -4.63 -3.66
CA ALA A 217 -0.23 -6.05 -3.92
C ALA A 217 0.67 -6.58 -5.05
N GLY A 218 0.83 -5.85 -6.15
CA GLY A 218 1.75 -6.19 -7.22
C GLY A 218 3.21 -6.27 -6.75
N LEU A 219 3.64 -5.33 -5.90
CA LEU A 219 4.98 -5.32 -5.34
C LEU A 219 5.23 -6.54 -4.46
N ILE A 220 4.41 -6.76 -3.42
CA ILE A 220 4.63 -7.85 -2.46
C ILE A 220 4.51 -9.24 -3.09
N THR A 221 3.72 -9.38 -4.15
CA THR A 221 3.61 -10.65 -4.89
C THR A 221 4.91 -10.96 -5.63
N LYS A 222 5.56 -9.98 -6.24
CA LYS A 222 6.90 -10.14 -6.83
C LYS A 222 7.92 -10.54 -5.77
N GLU A 223 7.91 -9.85 -4.62
CA GLU A 223 8.84 -10.11 -3.52
C GLU A 223 8.56 -11.43 -2.80
N GLY A 224 7.30 -11.71 -2.48
CA GLY A 224 6.91 -12.81 -1.60
C GLY A 224 6.65 -14.13 -2.31
N ALA A 225 6.18 -14.09 -3.57
CA ALA A 225 5.85 -15.29 -4.35
C ALA A 225 6.67 -15.45 -5.64
N LYS A 226 7.53 -14.49 -5.99
CA LYS A 226 8.34 -14.49 -7.23
C LYS A 226 7.49 -14.67 -8.50
N ILE A 227 6.32 -14.05 -8.51
CA ILE A 227 5.41 -14.02 -9.67
C ILE A 227 5.43 -12.62 -10.26
N ALA A 228 5.57 -12.52 -11.58
CA ALA A 228 5.37 -11.27 -12.30
C ALA A 228 3.91 -10.84 -12.15
N ALA A 229 3.69 -9.78 -11.40
CA ALA A 229 2.37 -9.23 -11.10
C ALA A 229 2.45 -7.71 -11.10
N GLU A 230 1.44 -7.05 -11.67
CA GLU A 230 1.42 -5.60 -11.77
C GLU A 230 0.21 -5.00 -11.04
N GLY A 231 0.44 -3.84 -10.41
CA GLY A 231 -0.60 -3.03 -9.79
C GLY A 231 -0.97 -1.86 -10.69
N TYR A 232 -2.24 -1.76 -11.06
CA TYR A 232 -2.75 -0.75 -11.96
C TYR A 232 -3.63 0.27 -11.24
N ILE A 233 -3.49 1.53 -11.64
CA ILE A 233 -4.38 2.61 -11.19
C ILE A 233 -5.62 2.62 -12.09
N GLY A 234 -6.72 2.13 -11.60
CA GLY A 234 -8.06 2.25 -12.16
C GLY A 234 -8.15 2.00 -13.66
N GLY A 235 -8.60 3.02 -14.38
CA GLY A 235 -8.84 2.97 -15.80
C GLY A 235 -7.61 2.68 -16.67
N GLN A 236 -6.39 2.81 -16.15
CA GLN A 236 -5.16 2.51 -16.91
C GLN A 236 -5.13 1.07 -17.44
N PHE A 237 -5.79 0.13 -16.75
CA PHE A 237 -5.86 -1.24 -17.23
C PHE A 237 -6.56 -1.37 -18.60
N ARG A 238 -7.48 -0.46 -18.93
CA ARG A 238 -8.18 -0.46 -20.24
C ARG A 238 -7.33 0.09 -21.38
N HIS A 239 -6.20 0.71 -21.08
CA HIS A 239 -5.32 1.35 -22.09
C HIS A 239 -4.10 0.49 -22.40
N GLY A 240 -4.34 -0.71 -22.92
CA GLY A 240 -3.34 -1.71 -23.31
C GLY A 240 -3.39 -2.99 -22.46
N PRO A 241 -3.24 -2.96 -21.14
CA PRO A 241 -3.23 -4.17 -20.31
C PRO A 241 -4.48 -5.06 -20.43
N LEU A 242 -5.61 -4.53 -20.87
CA LEU A 242 -6.84 -5.31 -21.15
C LEU A 242 -6.61 -6.43 -22.18
N GLU A 243 -5.62 -6.30 -23.05
CA GLU A 243 -5.22 -7.36 -24.01
C GLU A 243 -4.67 -8.63 -23.30
N LEU A 244 -4.40 -8.56 -22.00
CA LEU A 244 -4.06 -9.72 -21.17
C LEU A 244 -5.29 -10.55 -20.80
N ALA A 245 -6.52 -10.05 -21.02
CA ALA A 245 -7.76 -10.73 -20.64
C ALA A 245 -7.90 -12.10 -21.31
N GLY A 246 -8.50 -13.04 -20.58
CA GLY A 246 -8.74 -14.39 -21.07
C GLY A 246 -8.28 -15.47 -20.09
N PRO A 247 -8.36 -16.75 -20.51
CA PRO A 247 -7.89 -17.86 -19.69
C PRO A 247 -6.43 -17.70 -19.25
N GLY A 248 -6.14 -18.01 -17.98
CA GLY A 248 -4.82 -17.84 -17.38
C GLY A 248 -4.58 -16.45 -16.73
N LEU A 249 -5.45 -15.45 -16.97
CA LEU A 249 -5.41 -14.22 -16.19
C LEU A 249 -6.23 -14.37 -14.91
N THR A 250 -5.63 -14.06 -13.77
CA THR A 250 -6.33 -13.73 -12.52
C THR A 250 -6.24 -12.23 -12.29
N ALA A 251 -7.39 -11.55 -12.22
CA ALA A 251 -7.48 -10.13 -11.92
C ALA A 251 -8.07 -9.92 -10.52
N VAL A 252 -7.35 -9.19 -9.66
CA VAL A 252 -7.84 -8.78 -8.34
C VAL A 252 -8.27 -7.33 -8.41
N LEU A 253 -9.56 -7.08 -8.21
CA LEU A 253 -10.19 -5.77 -8.35
C LEU A 253 -10.47 -5.17 -6.96
N TYR A 254 -9.89 -4.01 -6.68
CA TYR A 254 -10.09 -3.29 -5.42
C TYR A 254 -10.98 -2.08 -5.61
N GLY A 255 -12.03 -1.97 -4.81
CA GLY A 255 -12.98 -0.87 -4.85
C GLY A 255 -13.52 -0.52 -3.46
N SER A 256 -14.22 0.62 -3.40
CA SER A 256 -14.81 1.18 -2.19
C SER A 256 -16.19 0.57 -1.86
N ASP A 257 -16.76 1.04 -0.75
CA ASP A 257 -18.15 0.79 -0.37
C ASP A 257 -19.16 1.68 -1.13
N ASP A 258 -18.70 2.72 -1.84
CA ASP A 258 -19.53 3.54 -2.70
C ASP A 258 -19.81 2.85 -4.05
N ARG A 259 -21.07 2.46 -4.25
CA ARG A 259 -21.50 1.82 -5.49
C ARG A 259 -21.32 2.68 -6.73
N ALA A 260 -21.51 4.00 -6.64
CA ALA A 260 -21.34 4.91 -7.77
C ALA A 260 -19.85 5.01 -8.16
N ALA A 261 -18.96 5.12 -7.19
CA ALA A 261 -17.53 5.12 -7.41
C ALA A 261 -17.03 3.78 -8.00
N ASN A 262 -17.71 2.67 -7.73
CA ASN A 262 -17.38 1.34 -8.23
C ASN A 262 -17.93 1.04 -9.65
N ALA A 263 -18.71 1.90 -10.27
CA ALA A 263 -19.28 1.63 -11.58
C ALA A 263 -18.24 1.32 -12.68
N PRO A 264 -17.08 2.00 -12.75
CA PRO A 264 -16.01 1.63 -13.69
C PRO A 264 -15.37 0.27 -13.38
N LEU A 265 -15.20 -0.06 -12.10
CA LEU A 265 -14.69 -1.35 -11.64
C LEU A 265 -15.64 -2.49 -12.02
N HIS A 266 -16.94 -2.29 -11.83
CA HIS A 266 -17.94 -3.28 -12.19
C HIS A 266 -17.94 -3.58 -13.70
N ARG A 267 -17.88 -2.54 -14.55
CA ARG A 267 -17.78 -2.72 -16.00
C ARG A 267 -16.52 -3.48 -16.40
N LEU A 268 -15.38 -3.13 -15.80
CA LEU A 268 -14.13 -3.83 -16.08
C LEU A 268 -14.20 -5.31 -15.64
N GLY A 269 -14.75 -5.57 -14.45
CA GLY A 269 -14.89 -6.92 -13.94
C GLY A 269 -15.80 -7.79 -14.84
N ALA A 270 -16.92 -7.23 -15.32
CA ALA A 270 -17.82 -7.92 -16.25
C ALA A 270 -17.09 -8.29 -17.57
N ASP A 271 -16.32 -7.36 -18.15
CA ASP A 271 -15.55 -7.59 -19.36
C ASP A 271 -14.50 -8.70 -19.16
N LEU A 272 -13.81 -8.70 -18.02
CA LEU A 272 -12.82 -9.72 -17.67
C LEU A 272 -13.44 -11.09 -17.48
N VAL A 273 -14.58 -11.19 -16.79
CA VAL A 273 -15.35 -12.43 -16.64
C VAL A 273 -15.81 -12.94 -18.01
N GLN A 274 -16.35 -12.06 -18.85
CA GLN A 274 -16.79 -12.40 -20.20
C GLN A 274 -15.64 -12.92 -21.07
N ALA A 275 -14.44 -12.38 -20.90
CA ALA A 275 -13.23 -12.85 -21.59
C ALA A 275 -12.69 -14.19 -21.06
N GLY A 276 -13.23 -14.72 -19.96
CA GLY A 276 -12.78 -15.98 -19.35
C GLY A 276 -11.64 -15.83 -18.33
N SER A 277 -11.38 -14.62 -17.85
CA SER A 277 -10.43 -14.38 -16.77
C SER A 277 -11.02 -14.77 -15.42
N ALA A 278 -10.20 -15.27 -14.50
CA ALA A 278 -10.59 -15.41 -13.10
C ALA A 278 -10.59 -14.02 -12.41
N VAL A 279 -11.68 -13.66 -11.76
CA VAL A 279 -11.78 -12.35 -11.08
C VAL A 279 -11.98 -12.55 -9.59
N ILE A 280 -11.12 -11.93 -8.79
CA ILE A 280 -11.29 -11.77 -7.34
C ILE A 280 -11.73 -10.34 -7.10
N ALA A 281 -12.95 -10.14 -6.59
CA ALA A 281 -13.46 -8.82 -6.29
C ALA A 281 -13.32 -8.52 -4.79
N VAL A 282 -12.58 -7.48 -4.45
CA VAL A 282 -12.39 -6.94 -3.10
C VAL A 282 -13.08 -5.59 -3.05
N ALA A 283 -14.41 -5.61 -3.01
CA ALA A 283 -15.26 -4.43 -3.06
C ALA A 283 -16.63 -4.71 -2.45
N ALA A 284 -17.33 -3.68 -2.01
CA ALA A 284 -18.68 -3.81 -1.47
C ALA A 284 -19.74 -4.13 -2.55
N LEU A 285 -19.37 -3.97 -3.82
CA LEU A 285 -20.26 -4.24 -4.95
C LEU A 285 -20.14 -5.72 -5.38
N ASP A 286 -21.29 -6.39 -5.54
CA ASP A 286 -21.32 -7.73 -6.10
C ASP A 286 -20.93 -7.70 -7.58
N LEU A 287 -19.97 -8.55 -7.94
CA LEU A 287 -19.56 -8.77 -9.31
C LEU A 287 -20.01 -10.17 -9.77
N PRO A 288 -21.10 -10.27 -10.59
CA PRO A 288 -21.55 -11.54 -11.10
C PRO A 288 -20.45 -12.26 -11.90
N GLY A 289 -20.26 -13.54 -11.63
CA GLY A 289 -19.22 -14.34 -12.27
C GLY A 289 -17.83 -14.19 -11.68
N ALA A 290 -17.62 -13.38 -10.63
CA ALA A 290 -16.37 -13.38 -9.92
C ALA A 290 -16.10 -14.76 -9.28
N ALA A 291 -14.86 -15.22 -9.38
CA ALA A 291 -14.41 -16.47 -8.77
C ALA A 291 -14.38 -16.38 -7.23
N LEU A 292 -14.17 -15.17 -6.70
CA LEU A 292 -14.25 -14.89 -5.27
C LEU A 292 -14.69 -13.45 -5.04
N GLN A 293 -15.56 -13.27 -4.04
CA GLN A 293 -16.03 -11.96 -3.60
C GLN A 293 -15.65 -11.76 -2.12
N LEU A 294 -14.78 -10.81 -1.87
CA LEU A 294 -14.39 -10.37 -0.52
C LEU A 294 -14.98 -8.97 -0.28
N ARG A 295 -15.83 -8.84 0.74
CA ARG A 295 -16.49 -7.57 1.05
C ARG A 295 -15.76 -6.83 2.15
N PRO A 296 -15.09 -5.70 1.84
CA PRO A 296 -14.49 -4.87 2.87
C PRO A 296 -15.57 -4.18 3.71
N PRO A 297 -15.31 -3.92 4.99
CA PRO A 297 -16.18 -3.11 5.84
C PRO A 297 -16.14 -1.64 5.44
N PRO A 298 -17.01 -0.78 5.99
CA PRO A 298 -16.94 0.67 5.78
C PRO A 298 -15.68 1.29 6.43
N GLY A 299 -15.27 2.47 5.93
CA GLY A 299 -14.08 3.21 6.37
C GLY A 299 -12.87 3.00 5.44
N VAL A 300 -12.23 4.10 5.01
CA VAL A 300 -11.18 4.04 3.99
C VAL A 300 -10.00 3.19 4.44
N ILE A 301 -9.45 3.46 5.65
CA ILE A 301 -8.30 2.70 6.17
C ILE A 301 -8.67 1.23 6.42
N ALA A 302 -9.88 0.94 6.91
CA ALA A 302 -10.35 -0.42 7.10
C ALA A 302 -10.46 -1.18 5.77
N GLN A 303 -10.95 -0.54 4.71
CA GLN A 303 -11.03 -1.11 3.37
C GLN A 303 -9.64 -1.36 2.77
N LEU A 304 -8.72 -0.40 2.88
CA LEU A 304 -7.34 -0.55 2.40
C LEU A 304 -6.61 -1.67 3.15
N ALA A 305 -6.80 -1.77 4.46
CA ALA A 305 -6.23 -2.84 5.29
C ALA A 305 -6.81 -4.21 4.91
N HIS A 306 -8.13 -4.31 4.68
CA HIS A 306 -8.78 -5.54 4.21
C HIS A 306 -8.21 -5.98 2.85
N GLY A 307 -8.06 -5.06 1.92
CA GLY A 307 -7.47 -5.35 0.61
C GLY A 307 -5.99 -5.77 0.71
N ALA A 308 -5.23 -5.13 1.58
CA ALA A 308 -3.83 -5.46 1.79
C ALA A 308 -3.65 -6.86 2.39
N VAL A 309 -4.45 -7.22 3.42
CA VAL A 309 -4.37 -8.56 4.02
C VAL A 309 -4.81 -9.65 3.06
N ALA A 310 -5.80 -9.38 2.19
CA ALA A 310 -6.19 -10.29 1.12
C ALA A 310 -5.01 -10.54 0.14
N ALA A 311 -4.31 -9.48 -0.28
CA ALA A 311 -3.12 -9.59 -1.13
C ALA A 311 -1.98 -10.38 -0.46
N GLN A 312 -1.76 -10.17 0.82
CA GLN A 312 -0.73 -10.87 1.61
C GLN A 312 -1.02 -12.38 1.67
N TYR A 313 -2.25 -12.78 2.00
CA TYR A 313 -2.63 -14.19 2.01
C TYR A 313 -2.64 -14.83 0.62
N LEU A 314 -3.02 -14.09 -0.43
CA LEU A 314 -2.87 -14.55 -1.80
C LEU A 314 -1.39 -14.78 -2.14
N THR A 315 -0.51 -13.87 -1.74
CA THR A 315 0.94 -14.00 -1.93
C THR A 315 1.50 -15.23 -1.22
N VAL A 316 1.06 -15.50 0.02
CA VAL A 316 1.43 -16.73 0.77
C VAL A 316 0.94 -17.97 0.03
N ALA A 317 -0.31 -17.99 -0.44
CA ALA A 317 -0.89 -19.12 -1.17
C ALA A 317 -0.15 -19.39 -2.48
N LEU A 318 0.18 -18.34 -3.23
CA LEU A 318 0.95 -18.41 -4.48
C LEU A 318 2.37 -18.96 -4.25
N ALA A 319 3.07 -18.47 -3.22
CA ALA A 319 4.40 -18.97 -2.87
C ALA A 319 4.37 -20.47 -2.54
N ARG A 320 3.39 -20.89 -1.74
CA ARG A 320 3.20 -22.30 -1.39
C ARG A 320 2.83 -23.17 -2.58
N ALA A 321 1.94 -22.70 -3.46
CA ALA A 321 1.58 -23.41 -4.68
C ALA A 321 2.80 -23.62 -5.60
N ARG A 322 3.77 -22.69 -5.58
CA ARG A 322 5.04 -22.80 -6.28
C ARG A 322 6.13 -23.59 -5.56
N GLY A 323 5.86 -24.07 -4.35
CA GLY A 323 6.84 -24.81 -3.55
C GLY A 323 7.99 -23.94 -3.00
N ILE A 324 7.80 -22.62 -2.88
CA ILE A 324 8.81 -21.70 -2.34
C ILE A 324 8.39 -21.17 -0.96
N THR A 325 9.36 -20.72 -0.17
CA THR A 325 9.10 -20.14 1.16
C THR A 325 8.47 -18.76 1.01
N PRO A 326 7.22 -18.54 1.52
CA PRO A 326 6.58 -17.24 1.45
C PRO A 326 7.44 -16.11 2.05
N GLY A 327 7.62 -15.03 1.30
CA GLY A 327 8.33 -13.83 1.74
C GLY A 327 9.85 -13.92 1.77
N ALA A 328 10.48 -15.06 1.47
CA ALA A 328 11.93 -15.16 1.46
C ALA A 328 12.55 -14.34 0.32
N PHE A 329 13.52 -13.47 0.62
CA PHE A 329 14.30 -12.77 -0.39
C PHE A 329 15.36 -13.70 -1.02
N THR A 330 15.62 -13.51 -2.32
CA THR A 330 16.65 -14.22 -3.07
C THR A 330 17.77 -13.26 -3.48
N TYR A 331 17.43 -12.09 -3.95
CA TYR A 331 18.37 -11.09 -4.47
C TYR A 331 18.36 -9.79 -3.69
N GLY A 332 17.24 -9.47 -3.04
CA GLY A 332 17.08 -8.27 -2.26
C GLY A 332 17.39 -8.45 -0.78
N SER A 333 17.33 -7.35 -0.05
CA SER A 333 17.38 -7.30 1.41
C SER A 333 16.24 -6.42 1.92
N LYS A 334 15.96 -6.47 3.23
CA LYS A 334 14.89 -5.64 3.84
C LYS A 334 15.11 -4.14 3.63
N ILE A 335 16.35 -3.70 3.64
CA ILE A 335 16.75 -2.30 3.40
C ILE A 335 17.61 -2.25 2.15
N THR A 336 17.16 -1.50 1.15
CA THR A 336 17.94 -1.21 -0.06
C THR A 336 18.85 -0.03 0.23
N THR A 337 20.15 -0.26 0.26
CA THR A 337 21.17 0.77 0.53
C THR A 337 21.91 1.22 -0.72
N ALA A 338 21.82 0.48 -1.82
CA ALA A 338 22.34 0.87 -3.13
C ALA A 338 21.33 1.74 -3.88
N LEU A 339 21.84 2.72 -4.64
CA LEU A 339 21.08 3.50 -5.61
C LEU A 339 20.92 2.72 -6.91
#